data_62d7169f3720e6e8e83ba704306cc03d
#
_entry.id   62d7169f3720e6e8e83ba704306cc03d
#
_cell.length_a   1.000
_cell.length_b   1.000
_cell.length_c   1.000
_cell.angle_alpha   90.00
_cell.angle_beta   90.00
_cell.angle_gamma   90.00
#
_symmetry.space_group_name_H-M   'P 1'
#
loop_
_entity.id
_entity.type
_entity.pdbx_description
1 polymer ?
#
loop_
_entity_poly.entity_id
_entity_poly.type
_entity_poly.pdbx_seq_one_letter_code
_entity_poly.pdbx_strand_id
1 'polypeptide(L)'
;LLRMIAGLEQPTEGKIYLDDEDVTKLPPYKRDVNMVFQNYALFPHMTVEENIHFGLKMKNVPMDEQKERVNQVLYLTQLEELRKRRPQQMSGGQQQRVAIARALVNNPKVLLLDEPLGALDYQLRKNLQLELKNLQRGLGLTFIYVTHDQEEALTMSDRIVVMNKGVIEQDDNPDTIYHTPKTKFVAKFIGESNFFEHEDGSTSVVRPEKLNLCPEDEENATHPEPQLYGTVVD
;
A
#
# COMPACT_ATOMS: atom_id res chain seq x y z
N LEU A 1 -3.15 -12.60 5.32
CA LEU A 1 -3.70 -12.57 3.95
C LEU A 1 -2.58 -12.51 2.89
N LEU A 2 -1.67 -11.51 2.95
CA LEU A 2 -0.60 -11.34 1.95
C LEU A 2 0.26 -12.60 1.79
N ARG A 3 0.64 -13.25 2.90
CA ARG A 3 1.42 -14.49 2.91
C ARG A 3 0.66 -15.66 2.26
N MET A 4 -0.67 -15.70 2.40
CA MET A 4 -1.50 -16.71 1.71
C MET A 4 -1.53 -16.46 0.19
N ILE A 5 -1.66 -15.22 -0.26
CA ILE A 5 -1.59 -14.87 -1.68
C ILE A 5 -0.22 -15.22 -2.25
N ALA A 6 0.86 -14.94 -1.51
CA ALA A 6 2.22 -15.31 -1.89
C ALA A 6 2.49 -16.83 -1.88
N GLY A 7 1.61 -17.65 -1.28
CA GLY A 7 1.79 -19.10 -1.13
C GLY A 7 2.72 -19.51 0.00
N LEU A 8 3.06 -18.58 0.90
CA LEU A 8 3.89 -18.83 2.08
C LEU A 8 3.09 -19.47 3.23
N GLU A 9 1.77 -19.33 3.19
CA GLU A 9 0.82 -19.94 4.12
C GLU A 9 -0.37 -20.49 3.34
N GLN A 10 -0.97 -21.57 3.87
CA GLN A 10 -2.18 -22.14 3.28
C GLN A 10 -3.42 -21.57 3.96
N PRO A 11 -4.49 -21.23 3.22
CA PRO A 11 -5.76 -20.88 3.83
C PRO A 11 -6.37 -22.12 4.51
N THR A 12 -7.01 -21.95 5.66
CA THR A 12 -7.76 -23.01 6.33
C THR A 12 -8.96 -23.44 5.51
N GLU A 13 -9.63 -22.46 4.91
CA GLU A 13 -10.80 -22.64 4.04
C GLU A 13 -10.76 -21.63 2.89
N GLY A 14 -11.53 -21.88 1.85
CA GLY A 14 -11.61 -21.02 0.67
C GLY A 14 -10.52 -21.29 -0.36
N LYS A 15 -10.50 -20.45 -1.40
CA LYS A 15 -9.60 -20.57 -2.55
C LYS A 15 -9.00 -19.24 -2.93
N ILE A 16 -7.84 -19.28 -3.54
CA ILE A 16 -7.11 -18.13 -4.07
C ILE A 16 -7.00 -18.30 -5.58
N TYR A 17 -7.46 -17.28 -6.30
CA TYR A 17 -7.40 -17.23 -7.76
C TYR A 17 -6.51 -16.09 -8.23
N LEU A 18 -5.69 -16.35 -9.24
CA LEU A 18 -4.92 -15.35 -10.00
C LEU A 18 -5.27 -15.52 -11.48
N ASP A 19 -5.87 -14.48 -12.10
CA ASP A 19 -6.37 -14.54 -13.48
C ASP A 19 -7.21 -15.81 -13.73
N ASP A 20 -8.21 -16.05 -12.87
CA ASP A 20 -9.13 -17.21 -12.94
C ASP A 20 -8.46 -18.59 -12.72
N GLU A 21 -7.15 -18.64 -12.48
CA GLU A 21 -6.43 -19.88 -12.14
C GLU A 21 -6.44 -20.12 -10.62
N ASP A 22 -6.87 -21.30 -10.19
CA ASP A 22 -6.82 -21.71 -8.76
C ASP A 22 -5.36 -21.99 -8.36
N VAL A 23 -4.75 -21.05 -7.65
CA VAL A 23 -3.37 -21.14 -7.17
C VAL A 23 -3.27 -21.59 -5.70
N THR A 24 -4.37 -21.98 -5.08
CA THR A 24 -4.45 -22.24 -3.64
C THR A 24 -3.37 -23.22 -3.17
N LYS A 25 -3.16 -24.31 -3.92
CA LYS A 25 -2.19 -25.37 -3.59
C LYS A 25 -0.83 -25.18 -4.26
N LEU A 26 -0.67 -24.17 -5.11
CA LEU A 26 0.62 -23.92 -5.77
C LEU A 26 1.64 -23.39 -4.77
N PRO A 27 2.88 -23.88 -4.80
CA PRO A 27 3.97 -23.34 -3.99
C PRO A 27 4.34 -21.92 -4.47
N PRO A 28 4.99 -21.09 -3.62
CA PRO A 28 5.30 -19.69 -3.93
C PRO A 28 5.99 -19.47 -5.28
N TYR A 29 6.97 -20.30 -5.62
CA TYR A 29 7.77 -20.17 -6.84
C TYR A 29 7.01 -20.47 -8.14
N LYS A 30 5.81 -21.06 -8.05
CA LYS A 30 4.92 -21.33 -9.19
C LYS A 30 3.82 -20.29 -9.36
N ARG A 31 3.67 -19.37 -8.40
CA ARG A 31 2.69 -18.29 -8.48
C ARG A 31 3.30 -17.09 -9.20
N ASP A 32 2.53 -16.46 -10.06
CA ASP A 32 2.98 -15.26 -10.79
C ASP A 32 2.83 -13.99 -9.93
N VAL A 33 3.35 -14.07 -8.72
CA VAL A 33 3.38 -12.99 -7.74
C VAL A 33 4.79 -12.83 -7.18
N ASN A 34 5.16 -11.60 -6.84
CA ASN A 34 6.37 -11.35 -6.06
C ASN A 34 6.03 -10.51 -4.83
N MET A 35 6.78 -10.68 -3.76
CA MET A 35 6.54 -10.00 -2.49
C MET A 35 7.77 -9.19 -2.07
N VAL A 36 7.51 -7.96 -1.66
CA VAL A 36 8.46 -7.08 -0.97
C VAL A 36 8.10 -7.08 0.51
N PHE A 37 9.02 -7.54 1.34
CA PHE A 37 8.85 -7.62 2.78
C PHE A 37 9.18 -6.28 3.46
N GLN A 38 8.65 -6.05 4.64
CA GLN A 38 8.87 -4.85 5.46
C GLN A 38 10.36 -4.58 5.75
N ASN A 39 11.17 -5.63 5.92
CA ASN A 39 12.62 -5.54 6.14
C ASN A 39 13.44 -5.64 4.85
N TYR A 40 12.80 -5.48 3.68
CA TYR A 40 13.37 -5.59 2.34
C TYR A 40 13.98 -6.95 1.99
N ALA A 41 14.43 -7.75 2.97
CA ALA A 41 15.03 -9.08 2.85
C ALA A 41 16.10 -9.18 1.74
N LEU A 42 16.95 -8.16 1.61
CA LEU A 42 18.05 -8.15 0.64
C LEU A 42 19.15 -9.13 1.06
N PHE A 43 19.84 -9.71 0.09
CA PHE A 43 21.01 -10.54 0.34
C PHE A 43 22.21 -9.63 0.66
N PRO A 44 22.71 -9.60 1.92
CA PRO A 44 23.68 -8.59 2.36
C PRO A 44 25.08 -8.78 1.75
N HIS A 45 25.38 -9.99 1.29
CA HIS A 45 26.67 -10.36 0.65
C HIS A 45 26.69 -10.10 -0.86
N MET A 46 25.53 -9.83 -1.46
CA MET A 46 25.36 -9.55 -2.88
C MET A 46 25.32 -8.04 -3.15
N THR A 47 25.79 -7.63 -4.32
CA THR A 47 25.59 -6.29 -4.85
C THR A 47 24.12 -6.04 -5.23
N VAL A 48 23.77 -4.78 -5.57
CA VAL A 48 22.45 -4.42 -6.12
C VAL A 48 22.14 -5.26 -7.35
N GLU A 49 23.06 -5.30 -8.31
CA GLU A 49 22.90 -6.06 -9.55
C GLU A 49 22.71 -7.55 -9.28
N GLU A 50 23.50 -8.15 -8.40
CA GLU A 50 23.38 -9.56 -8.02
C GLU A 50 22.07 -9.88 -7.31
N ASN A 51 21.58 -8.98 -6.43
CA ASN A 51 20.28 -9.12 -5.79
C ASN A 51 19.14 -9.16 -6.83
N ILE A 52 19.19 -8.28 -7.83
CA ILE A 52 18.18 -8.22 -8.90
C ILE A 52 18.28 -9.45 -9.80
N HIS A 53 19.50 -9.84 -10.17
CA HIS A 53 19.76 -10.99 -11.02
C HIS A 53 19.29 -12.33 -10.44
N PHE A 54 19.26 -12.44 -9.11
CA PHE A 54 19.06 -13.70 -8.40
C PHE A 54 17.80 -14.45 -8.85
N GLY A 55 16.65 -13.76 -8.96
CA GLY A 55 15.39 -14.37 -9.38
C GLY A 55 15.44 -14.95 -10.79
N LEU A 56 16.02 -14.23 -11.72
CA LEU A 56 16.18 -14.67 -13.12
C LEU A 56 17.10 -15.88 -13.25
N LYS A 57 18.20 -15.90 -12.47
CA LYS A 57 19.10 -17.04 -12.40
C LYS A 57 18.40 -18.30 -11.89
N MET A 58 17.56 -18.19 -10.87
CA MET A 58 16.81 -19.32 -10.32
C MET A 58 15.75 -19.85 -11.31
N LYS A 59 15.21 -18.99 -12.16
CA LYS A 59 14.29 -19.36 -13.24
C LYS A 59 14.98 -19.85 -14.52
N ASN A 60 16.32 -19.95 -14.53
CA ASN A 60 17.12 -20.32 -15.70
C ASN A 60 16.82 -19.49 -16.95
N VAL A 61 16.56 -18.19 -16.78
CA VAL A 61 16.37 -17.26 -17.91
C VAL A 61 17.68 -17.18 -18.72
N PRO A 62 17.65 -17.10 -20.06
CA PRO A 62 18.87 -16.93 -20.87
C PRO A 62 19.69 -15.68 -20.47
N MET A 63 21.01 -15.78 -20.52
CA MET A 63 21.91 -14.74 -19.99
C MET A 63 21.71 -13.38 -20.66
N ASP A 64 21.45 -13.35 -21.96
CA ASP A 64 21.26 -12.09 -22.70
C ASP A 64 19.95 -11.40 -22.25
N GLU A 65 18.89 -12.17 -22.07
CA GLU A 65 17.62 -11.69 -21.53
C GLU A 65 17.76 -11.23 -20.07
N GLN A 66 18.53 -11.95 -19.25
CA GLN A 66 18.83 -11.50 -17.88
C GLN A 66 19.46 -10.11 -17.88
N LYS A 67 20.50 -9.87 -18.72
CA LYS A 67 21.19 -8.58 -18.80
C LYS A 67 20.23 -7.45 -19.21
N GLU A 68 19.40 -7.70 -20.21
CA GLU A 68 18.42 -6.74 -20.69
C GLU A 68 17.43 -6.35 -19.59
N ARG A 69 16.77 -7.34 -18.97
CA ARG A 69 15.79 -7.11 -17.90
C ARG A 69 16.40 -6.41 -16.69
N VAL A 70 17.60 -6.81 -16.27
CA VAL A 70 18.30 -6.17 -15.15
C VAL A 70 18.64 -4.71 -15.46
N ASN A 71 19.15 -4.39 -16.66
CA ASN A 71 19.42 -3.02 -17.04
C ASN A 71 18.14 -2.17 -17.09
N GLN A 72 17.05 -2.72 -17.64
CA GLN A 72 15.77 -2.05 -17.71
C GLN A 72 15.24 -1.73 -16.29
N VAL A 73 15.29 -2.69 -15.37
CA VAL A 73 14.80 -2.48 -14.01
C VAL A 73 15.70 -1.52 -13.22
N LEU A 74 17.04 -1.60 -13.38
CA LEU A 74 17.97 -0.63 -12.78
C LEU A 74 17.64 0.80 -13.22
N TYR A 75 17.38 1.00 -14.51
CA TYR A 75 16.95 2.30 -15.05
C TYR A 75 15.63 2.77 -14.46
N LEU A 76 14.60 1.92 -14.47
CA LEU A 76 13.26 2.24 -13.94
C LEU A 76 13.29 2.62 -12.44
N THR A 77 14.19 2.02 -11.66
CA THR A 77 14.32 2.25 -10.23
C THR A 77 15.44 3.23 -9.86
N GLN A 78 16.10 3.85 -10.85
CA GLN A 78 17.19 4.82 -10.67
C GLN A 78 18.37 4.26 -9.84
N LEU A 79 18.74 3.00 -10.09
CA LEU A 79 19.78 2.28 -9.36
C LEU A 79 21.06 2.05 -10.19
N GLU A 80 21.16 2.60 -11.39
CA GLU A 80 22.26 2.34 -12.34
C GLU A 80 23.64 2.64 -11.74
N GLU A 81 23.80 3.80 -11.10
CA GLU A 81 25.07 4.20 -10.47
C GLU A 81 25.39 3.40 -9.21
N LEU A 82 24.36 2.76 -8.61
CA LEU A 82 24.48 1.99 -7.37
C LEU A 82 24.66 0.48 -7.62
N ARG A 83 24.68 0.04 -8.88
CA ARG A 83 24.63 -1.38 -9.27
C ARG A 83 25.68 -2.26 -8.60
N LYS A 84 26.88 -1.72 -8.29
CA LYS A 84 27.99 -2.43 -7.65
C LYS A 84 28.03 -2.29 -6.13
N ARG A 85 27.16 -1.48 -5.53
CA ARG A 85 27.08 -1.32 -4.07
C ARG A 85 26.40 -2.51 -3.43
N ARG A 86 26.72 -2.74 -2.15
CA ARG A 86 26.04 -3.72 -1.30
C ARG A 86 25.00 -3.03 -0.43
N PRO A 87 23.96 -3.74 0.06
CA PRO A 87 22.91 -3.17 0.90
C PRO A 87 23.42 -2.34 2.08
N GLN A 88 24.50 -2.78 2.74
CA GLN A 88 25.12 -2.07 3.87
C GLN A 88 25.68 -0.68 3.53
N GLN A 89 25.87 -0.38 2.25
CA GLN A 89 26.39 0.89 1.74
C GLN A 89 25.27 1.82 1.24
N MET A 90 24.01 1.49 1.55
CA MET A 90 22.83 2.13 0.98
C MET A 90 21.90 2.66 2.08
N SER A 91 21.21 3.77 1.79
CA SER A 91 20.14 4.26 2.65
C SER A 91 18.92 3.33 2.62
N GLY A 92 18.02 3.44 3.60
CA GLY A 92 16.79 2.63 3.66
C GLY A 92 15.94 2.74 2.38
N GLY A 93 15.76 3.96 1.86
CA GLY A 93 15.02 4.16 0.61
C GLY A 93 15.71 3.54 -0.61
N GLN A 94 17.04 3.57 -0.67
CA GLN A 94 17.79 2.87 -1.72
C GLN A 94 17.63 1.36 -1.60
N GLN A 95 17.71 0.80 -0.40
CA GLN A 95 17.48 -0.63 -0.16
C GLN A 95 16.08 -1.06 -0.57
N GLN A 96 15.09 -0.25 -0.27
CA GLN A 96 13.72 -0.48 -0.71
C GLN A 96 13.59 -0.52 -2.23
N ARG A 97 14.18 0.45 -2.95
CA ARG A 97 14.20 0.43 -4.43
C ARG A 97 14.85 -0.85 -4.96
N VAL A 98 15.91 -1.35 -4.33
CA VAL A 98 16.52 -2.64 -4.70
C VAL A 98 15.56 -3.81 -4.49
N ALA A 99 14.81 -3.83 -3.38
CA ALA A 99 13.83 -4.89 -3.12
C ALA A 99 12.70 -4.88 -4.15
N ILE A 100 12.22 -3.69 -4.53
CA ILE A 100 11.22 -3.51 -5.59
C ILE A 100 11.80 -3.94 -6.94
N ALA A 101 13.00 -3.50 -7.30
CA ALA A 101 13.70 -3.89 -8.52
C ALA A 101 13.85 -5.42 -8.63
N ARG A 102 14.26 -6.07 -7.53
CA ARG A 102 14.37 -7.54 -7.43
C ARG A 102 13.04 -8.25 -7.65
N ALA A 103 11.94 -7.65 -7.20
CA ALA A 103 10.61 -8.20 -7.42
C ALA A 103 10.13 -7.99 -8.87
N LEU A 104 10.36 -6.80 -9.43
CA LEU A 104 9.92 -6.41 -10.77
C LEU A 104 10.64 -7.15 -11.90
N VAL A 105 11.93 -7.47 -11.72
CA VAL A 105 12.74 -8.13 -12.76
C VAL A 105 12.16 -9.46 -13.24
N ASN A 106 11.37 -10.11 -12.38
CA ASN A 106 10.66 -11.37 -12.70
C ASN A 106 9.41 -11.16 -13.55
N ASN A 107 9.03 -9.90 -13.82
CA ASN A 107 7.81 -9.50 -14.54
C ASN A 107 6.54 -10.15 -13.97
N PRO A 108 6.25 -9.98 -12.66
CA PRO A 108 5.11 -10.62 -12.00
C PRO A 108 3.80 -9.96 -12.46
N LYS A 109 2.69 -10.71 -12.42
CA LYS A 109 1.35 -10.14 -12.62
C LYS A 109 0.89 -9.30 -11.42
N VAL A 110 1.28 -9.72 -10.22
CA VAL A 110 0.92 -9.03 -8.97
C VAL A 110 2.14 -8.81 -8.11
N LEU A 111 2.31 -7.57 -7.64
CA LEU A 111 3.33 -7.20 -6.66
C LEU A 111 2.68 -7.01 -5.29
N LEU A 112 3.13 -7.80 -4.32
CA LEU A 112 2.68 -7.75 -2.93
C LEU A 112 3.66 -6.89 -2.12
N LEU A 113 3.17 -5.87 -1.44
CA LEU A 113 3.96 -4.91 -0.68
C LEU A 113 3.50 -4.93 0.79
N ASP A 114 4.35 -5.41 1.69
CA ASP A 114 4.07 -5.53 3.12
C ASP A 114 4.74 -4.40 3.88
N GLU A 115 3.97 -3.35 4.21
CA GLU A 115 4.43 -2.13 4.87
C GLU A 115 5.75 -1.56 4.32
N PRO A 116 5.88 -1.41 3.00
CA PRO A 116 7.19 -1.15 2.38
C PRO A 116 7.78 0.21 2.76
N LEU A 117 6.98 1.16 3.23
CA LEU A 117 7.41 2.52 3.57
C LEU A 117 7.49 2.78 5.09
N GLY A 118 7.11 1.81 5.93
CA GLY A 118 6.95 1.99 7.38
C GLY A 118 8.23 2.40 8.12
N ALA A 119 9.41 2.03 7.63
CA ALA A 119 10.70 2.29 8.27
C ALA A 119 11.38 3.60 7.82
N LEU A 120 10.70 4.43 7.01
CA LEU A 120 11.28 5.64 6.41
C LEU A 120 10.82 6.91 7.11
N ASP A 121 11.68 7.95 7.08
CA ASP A 121 11.29 9.30 7.48
C ASP A 121 10.19 9.88 6.57
N TYR A 122 9.48 10.88 7.07
CA TYR A 122 8.29 11.44 6.40
C TYR A 122 8.57 11.94 4.98
N GLN A 123 9.65 12.73 4.80
CA GLN A 123 9.93 13.32 3.48
C GLN A 123 10.32 12.27 2.44
N LEU A 124 11.14 11.31 2.83
CA LEU A 124 11.54 10.21 1.97
C LEU A 124 10.35 9.31 1.62
N ARG A 125 9.46 9.06 2.60
CA ARG A 125 8.23 8.30 2.41
C ARG A 125 7.34 8.93 1.34
N LYS A 126 7.08 10.22 1.42
CA LYS A 126 6.26 10.95 0.42
C LYS A 126 6.83 10.85 -0.99
N ASN A 127 8.13 11.03 -1.15
CA ASN A 127 8.78 10.91 -2.45
C ASN A 127 8.63 9.49 -3.02
N LEU A 128 8.86 8.46 -2.19
CA LEU A 128 8.75 7.08 -2.63
C LEU A 128 7.31 6.63 -2.90
N GLN A 129 6.31 7.18 -2.20
CA GLN A 129 4.89 6.96 -2.54
C GLN A 129 4.61 7.39 -3.98
N LEU A 130 5.02 8.61 -4.34
CA LEU A 130 4.83 9.13 -5.70
C LEU A 130 5.57 8.28 -6.75
N GLU A 131 6.81 7.89 -6.46
CA GLU A 131 7.61 7.03 -7.35
C GLU A 131 6.94 5.66 -7.56
N LEU A 132 6.46 5.02 -6.49
CA LEU A 132 5.76 3.73 -6.56
C LEU A 132 4.47 3.82 -7.36
N LYS A 133 3.69 4.89 -7.16
CA LYS A 133 2.46 5.11 -7.91
C LYS A 133 2.73 5.32 -9.40
N ASN A 134 3.76 6.10 -9.75
CA ASN A 134 4.17 6.32 -11.13
C ASN A 134 4.69 5.02 -11.77
N LEU A 135 5.46 4.23 -11.03
CA LEU A 135 5.96 2.94 -11.48
C LEU A 135 4.81 1.94 -11.73
N GLN A 136 3.85 1.84 -10.82
CA GLN A 136 2.67 1.00 -10.96
C GLN A 136 1.87 1.35 -12.22
N ARG A 137 1.60 2.66 -12.42
CA ARG A 137 0.88 3.15 -13.60
C ARG A 137 1.64 2.91 -14.90
N GLY A 138 2.95 3.19 -14.90
CA GLY A 138 3.81 3.03 -16.09
C GLY A 138 3.95 1.57 -16.54
N LEU A 139 3.88 0.63 -15.60
CA LEU A 139 3.98 -0.81 -15.89
C LEU A 139 2.63 -1.51 -16.04
N GLY A 140 1.52 -0.88 -15.66
CA GLY A 140 0.18 -1.49 -15.67
C GLY A 140 0.04 -2.70 -14.75
N LEU A 141 0.85 -2.78 -13.68
CA LEU A 141 0.87 -3.90 -12.75
C LEU A 141 -0.19 -3.75 -11.67
N THR A 142 -0.69 -4.89 -11.19
CA THR A 142 -1.52 -4.92 -9.98
C THR A 142 -0.62 -4.90 -8.75
N PHE A 143 -0.81 -3.88 -7.88
CA PHE A 143 -0.16 -3.83 -6.57
C PHE A 143 -1.18 -4.17 -5.49
N ILE A 144 -0.80 -5.04 -4.55
CA ILE A 144 -1.51 -5.25 -3.30
C ILE A 144 -0.62 -4.70 -2.19
N TYR A 145 -1.07 -3.62 -1.59
CA TYR A 145 -0.32 -2.83 -0.62
C TYR A 145 -0.95 -2.97 0.77
N VAL A 146 -0.19 -3.43 1.75
CA VAL A 146 -0.62 -3.45 3.16
C VAL A 146 0.07 -2.32 3.89
N THR A 147 -0.71 -1.49 4.56
CA THR A 147 -0.21 -0.38 5.38
C THR A 147 -1.13 -0.16 6.58
N HIS A 148 -0.57 0.40 7.63
CA HIS A 148 -1.33 0.98 8.76
C HIS A 148 -1.41 2.51 8.66
N ASP A 149 -0.76 3.12 7.67
CA ASP A 149 -0.81 4.56 7.40
C ASP A 149 -2.01 4.87 6.50
N GLN A 150 -2.94 5.66 7.05
CA GLN A 150 -4.20 6.01 6.38
C GLN A 150 -3.97 6.91 5.17
N GLU A 151 -3.01 7.83 5.28
CA GLU A 151 -2.68 8.75 4.19
C GLU A 151 -2.08 8.00 3.00
N GLU A 152 -1.25 6.97 3.26
CA GLU A 152 -0.75 6.08 2.23
C GLU A 152 -1.89 5.36 1.51
N ALA A 153 -2.82 4.77 2.28
CA ALA A 153 -3.95 4.05 1.71
C ALA A 153 -4.80 4.96 0.81
N LEU A 154 -5.16 6.17 1.30
CA LEU A 154 -6.00 7.11 0.56
C LEU A 154 -5.32 7.68 -0.70
N THR A 155 -4.00 7.92 -0.65
CA THR A 155 -3.28 8.55 -1.76
C THR A 155 -2.85 7.58 -2.85
N MET A 156 -2.48 6.36 -2.48
CA MET A 156 -1.86 5.41 -3.41
C MET A 156 -2.86 4.46 -4.06
N SER A 157 -3.96 4.12 -3.38
CA SER A 157 -4.84 3.04 -3.81
C SER A 157 -5.94 3.51 -4.75
N ASP A 158 -6.34 2.63 -5.67
CA ASP A 158 -7.57 2.76 -6.46
C ASP A 158 -8.76 2.09 -5.73
N ARG A 159 -8.47 1.14 -4.84
CA ARG A 159 -9.43 0.41 -4.01
C ARG A 159 -8.83 0.12 -2.64
N ILE A 160 -9.60 0.32 -1.57
CA ILE A 160 -9.18 0.12 -0.18
C ILE A 160 -10.07 -0.94 0.47
N VAL A 161 -9.44 -1.91 1.11
CA VAL A 161 -10.10 -2.91 1.95
C VAL A 161 -9.73 -2.64 3.41
N VAL A 162 -10.68 -2.16 4.20
CA VAL A 162 -10.50 -1.96 5.64
C VAL A 162 -10.84 -3.26 6.36
N MET A 163 -9.89 -3.75 7.14
CA MET A 163 -10.03 -5.00 7.88
C MET A 163 -9.97 -4.77 9.40
N ASN A 164 -10.80 -5.49 10.14
CA ASN A 164 -10.81 -5.48 11.60
C ASN A 164 -10.95 -6.92 12.12
N LYS A 165 -10.03 -7.36 12.97
CA LYS A 165 -10.04 -8.72 13.57
C LYS A 165 -10.27 -9.87 12.56
N GLY A 166 -9.70 -9.72 11.36
CA GLY A 166 -9.80 -10.73 10.29
C GLY A 166 -11.07 -10.65 9.43
N VAL A 167 -11.96 -9.69 9.70
CA VAL A 167 -13.19 -9.46 8.93
C VAL A 167 -13.03 -8.19 8.08
N ILE A 168 -13.59 -8.19 6.88
CA ILE A 168 -13.66 -7.01 6.02
C ILE A 168 -14.81 -6.14 6.52
N GLU A 169 -14.48 -4.92 6.97
CA GLU A 169 -15.44 -3.90 7.41
C GLU A 169 -16.01 -3.12 6.23
N GLN A 170 -15.15 -2.75 5.29
CA GLN A 170 -15.54 -2.06 4.07
C GLN A 170 -14.50 -2.29 2.97
N ASP A 171 -14.99 -2.35 1.75
CA ASP A 171 -14.22 -2.51 0.53
C ASP A 171 -14.82 -1.57 -0.53
N ASP A 172 -14.09 -0.49 -0.84
CA ASP A 172 -14.56 0.59 -1.73
C ASP A 172 -13.37 1.39 -2.29
N ASN A 173 -13.66 2.38 -3.13
CA ASN A 173 -12.67 3.38 -3.54
C ASN A 173 -12.33 4.35 -2.37
N PRO A 174 -11.18 5.05 -2.42
CA PRO A 174 -10.74 5.95 -1.34
C PRO A 174 -11.76 7.03 -0.96
N ASP A 175 -12.42 7.62 -1.93
CA ASP A 175 -13.40 8.69 -1.71
C ASP A 175 -14.62 8.19 -0.92
N THR A 176 -15.15 7.02 -1.28
CA THR A 176 -16.27 6.38 -0.57
C THR A 176 -15.86 5.97 0.85
N ILE A 177 -14.67 5.40 1.03
CA ILE A 177 -14.14 5.02 2.36
C ILE A 177 -14.04 6.25 3.28
N TYR A 178 -13.61 7.39 2.75
CA TYR A 178 -13.43 8.61 3.52
C TYR A 178 -14.75 9.32 3.82
N HIS A 179 -15.59 9.52 2.80
CA HIS A 179 -16.81 10.34 2.92
C HIS A 179 -18.05 9.58 3.36
N THR A 180 -18.14 8.28 3.07
CA THR A 180 -19.30 7.43 3.38
C THR A 180 -18.90 6.12 4.06
N PRO A 181 -18.25 6.20 5.25
CA PRO A 181 -17.84 5.02 5.99
C PRO A 181 -19.05 4.20 6.43
N LYS A 182 -19.02 2.88 6.19
CA LYS A 182 -20.14 1.96 6.50
C LYS A 182 -20.28 1.64 7.99
N THR A 183 -19.18 1.76 8.75
CA THR A 183 -19.20 1.47 10.19
C THR A 183 -18.49 2.57 10.97
N LYS A 184 -18.83 2.70 12.26
CA LYS A 184 -18.13 3.60 13.21
C LYS A 184 -16.64 3.27 13.28
N PHE A 185 -16.28 1.99 13.10
CA PHE A 185 -14.87 1.57 13.05
C PHE A 185 -14.14 2.18 11.85
N VAL A 186 -14.70 2.07 10.65
CA VAL A 186 -14.10 2.63 9.44
C VAL A 186 -13.96 4.15 9.55
N ALA A 187 -15.01 4.84 10.01
CA ALA A 187 -14.99 6.28 10.21
C ALA A 187 -13.88 6.75 11.16
N LYS A 188 -13.69 6.01 12.27
CA LYS A 188 -12.67 6.30 13.28
C LYS A 188 -11.26 5.88 12.81
N PHE A 189 -11.17 4.82 12.01
CA PHE A 189 -9.88 4.30 11.54
C PHE A 189 -9.32 5.11 10.38
N ILE A 190 -10.17 5.71 9.54
CA ILE A 190 -9.74 6.49 8.37
C ILE A 190 -9.97 7.98 8.61
N GLY A 191 -8.92 8.68 8.98
CA GLY A 191 -8.93 10.12 9.25
C GLY A 191 -9.61 10.52 10.56
N GLU A 192 -9.50 11.78 10.90
CA GLU A 192 -10.17 12.36 12.07
C GLU A 192 -11.68 12.49 11.82
N SER A 193 -12.47 12.27 12.88
CA SER A 193 -13.91 12.31 12.80
C SER A 193 -14.52 12.76 14.12
N ASN A 194 -15.53 13.64 14.04
CA ASN A 194 -16.38 13.98 15.14
C ASN A 194 -17.62 13.08 15.12
N PHE A 195 -17.99 12.52 16.26
CA PHE A 195 -19.13 11.62 16.43
C PHE A 195 -20.18 12.29 17.29
N PHE A 196 -21.40 12.38 16.76
CA PHE A 196 -22.54 12.94 17.47
C PHE A 196 -23.58 11.83 17.63
N GLU A 197 -23.87 11.47 18.88
CA GLU A 197 -24.85 10.45 19.21
C GLU A 197 -26.23 11.11 19.37
N HIS A 198 -27.25 10.58 18.70
CA HIS A 198 -28.62 11.07 18.73
C HIS A 198 -29.45 10.28 19.73
N GLU A 199 -30.58 10.86 20.17
CA GLU A 199 -31.50 10.24 21.14
C GLU A 199 -32.13 8.92 20.62
N ASP A 200 -32.21 8.77 19.30
CA ASP A 200 -32.72 7.56 18.65
C ASP A 200 -31.67 6.42 18.57
N GLY A 201 -30.48 6.64 19.14
CA GLY A 201 -29.33 5.70 19.11
C GLY A 201 -28.55 5.70 17.82
N SER A 202 -28.87 6.54 16.84
CA SER A 202 -28.06 6.74 15.66
C SER A 202 -26.82 7.59 15.96
N THR A 203 -25.79 7.50 15.10
CA THR A 203 -24.55 8.30 15.24
C THR A 203 -24.27 9.01 13.93
N SER A 204 -24.23 10.34 13.98
CA SER A 204 -23.71 11.14 12.87
C SER A 204 -22.19 11.26 12.95
N VAL A 205 -21.55 11.19 11.79
CA VAL A 205 -20.10 11.35 11.65
C VAL A 205 -19.83 12.57 10.79
N VAL A 206 -19.04 13.49 11.31
CA VAL A 206 -18.66 14.72 10.60
C VAL A 206 -17.14 14.86 10.58
N ARG A 207 -16.59 15.04 9.39
CA ARG A 207 -15.17 15.31 9.22
C ARG A 207 -14.83 16.72 9.67
N PRO A 208 -13.66 16.99 10.30
CA PRO A 208 -13.31 18.31 10.79
C PRO A 208 -13.44 19.41 9.73
N GLU A 209 -13.06 19.15 8.50
CA GLU A 209 -13.12 20.09 7.37
C GLU A 209 -14.55 20.38 6.88
N LYS A 210 -15.54 19.64 7.39
CA LYS A 210 -16.98 19.89 7.11
C LYS A 210 -17.66 20.72 8.19
N LEU A 211 -16.97 21.02 9.29
CA LEU A 211 -17.47 21.87 10.35
C LEU A 211 -17.24 23.34 10.00
N ASN A 212 -18.31 24.11 9.97
CA ASN A 212 -18.26 25.55 9.86
C ASN A 212 -18.55 26.14 11.23
N LEU A 213 -17.66 26.97 11.75
CA LEU A 213 -17.85 27.73 12.99
C LEU A 213 -18.55 29.05 12.65
N CYS A 214 -19.71 29.26 13.21
CA CYS A 214 -20.45 30.52 13.10
C CYS A 214 -20.51 31.18 14.47
N PRO A 215 -20.21 32.49 14.58
CA PRO A 215 -20.44 33.24 15.81
C PRO A 215 -21.92 33.23 16.20
N GLU A 216 -22.20 33.22 17.50
CA GLU A 216 -23.57 33.18 18.05
C GLU A 216 -24.42 34.40 17.60
N ASP A 217 -23.80 35.49 17.26
CA ASP A 217 -24.45 36.74 16.82
C ASP A 217 -24.97 36.71 15.36
N GLU A 218 -24.66 35.69 14.59
CA GLU A 218 -25.11 35.51 13.19
C GLU A 218 -26.39 34.64 13.07
N GLU A 219 -27.31 34.73 14.03
CA GLU A 219 -28.57 33.94 14.08
C GLU A 219 -29.46 34.02 12.83
N ASN A 220 -29.20 34.96 11.90
CA ASN A 220 -29.99 35.16 10.69
C ASN A 220 -29.40 34.59 9.41
N ALA A 221 -28.26 33.91 9.45
CA ALA A 221 -27.73 33.24 8.30
C ALA A 221 -28.47 31.90 8.11
N THR A 222 -29.05 31.69 6.93
CA THR A 222 -29.65 30.42 6.52
C THR A 222 -28.56 29.35 6.37
N HIS A 223 -28.17 28.76 7.48
CA HIS A 223 -27.25 27.63 7.47
C HIS A 223 -28.02 26.32 7.26
N PRO A 224 -27.57 25.41 6.39
CA PRO A 224 -28.19 24.11 6.27
C PRO A 224 -28.03 23.31 7.57
N GLU A 225 -29.12 22.78 8.07
CA GLU A 225 -29.11 21.85 9.23
C GLU A 225 -28.29 20.58 8.95
N PRO A 226 -27.73 19.93 9.99
CA PRO A 226 -27.95 20.20 11.41
C PRO A 226 -26.94 21.21 12.01
N GLN A 227 -27.43 22.08 12.91
CA GLN A 227 -26.61 22.98 13.71
C GLN A 227 -26.26 22.29 15.05
N LEU A 228 -25.02 22.47 15.48
CA LEU A 228 -24.54 22.00 16.77
C LEU A 228 -23.99 23.20 17.53
N TYR A 229 -24.48 23.37 18.75
CA TYR A 229 -24.04 24.44 19.64
C TYR A 229 -22.92 23.92 20.54
N GLY A 230 -21.86 24.68 20.70
CA GLY A 230 -20.73 24.33 21.55
C GLY A 230 -19.92 25.55 21.95
N THR A 231 -19.12 25.39 22.98
CA THR A 231 -18.16 26.41 23.43
C THR A 231 -16.77 26.00 22.96
N VAL A 232 -16.05 26.92 22.31
CA VAL A 232 -14.64 26.72 22.00
C VAL A 232 -13.87 26.80 23.31
N VAL A 233 -13.13 25.75 23.63
CA VAL A 233 -12.25 25.69 24.80
C VAL A 233 -10.82 25.64 24.25
N ASP A 234 -9.97 26.57 24.69
CA ASP A 234 -8.55 26.65 24.35
C ASP A 234 -7.74 25.47 24.92
#